data_56fd38536828b8d75def2e439f738003
#
_entry.id   56fd38536828b8d75def2e439f738003
#
_cell.length_a   1.000
_cell.length_b   1.000
_cell.length_c   1.000
_cell.angle_alpha   90.00
_cell.angle_beta   90.00
_cell.angle_gamma   90.00
#
_symmetry.space_group_name_H-M   'P 1'
#
loop_
_entity.id
_entity.type
_entity.pdbx_description
1 polymer ?
#
loop_
_entity_poly.entity_id
_entity_poly.type
_entity_poly.pdbx_seq_one_letter_code
_entity_poly.pdbx_strand_id
1 'polypeptide(L)'
;MSKSDADMHHEILNRFIGLANDIKDEGAGTHVISAAMMTASAVYATYVAAGNEGGLTRSGMDKITAAYRDQLEQVQSLKKARNERRAKQTF
;
A
#
# COMPACT_ATOMS: atom_id res chain seq x y z
N MET A 1 -1.79 -18.38 20.56
CA MET A 1 -0.58 -17.67 20.09
C MET A 1 -0.98 -16.40 19.34
N SER A 2 -0.35 -15.30 19.67
CA SER A 2 -0.60 -14.04 18.97
C SER A 2 0.09 -14.05 17.60
N LYS A 3 -0.54 -13.44 16.63
CA LYS A 3 0.03 -13.29 15.28
C LYS A 3 1.18 -12.29 15.31
N SER A 4 2.19 -12.53 14.51
CA SER A 4 3.28 -11.59 14.36
C SER A 4 2.79 -10.33 13.62
N ASP A 5 3.55 -9.25 13.74
CA ASP A 5 3.25 -8.02 12.99
C ASP A 5 3.30 -8.26 11.47
N ALA A 6 4.20 -9.12 11.01
CA ALA A 6 4.28 -9.47 9.60
C ALA A 6 3.01 -10.19 9.12
N ASP A 7 2.47 -11.11 9.93
CA ASP A 7 1.24 -11.83 9.61
C ASP A 7 0.05 -10.87 9.57
N MET A 8 -0.05 -9.98 10.57
CA MET A 8 -1.12 -8.98 10.62
C MET A 8 -1.03 -8.02 9.44
N HIS A 9 0.17 -7.59 9.09
CA HIS A 9 0.39 -6.73 7.95
C HIS A 9 -0.15 -7.36 6.67
N HIS A 10 0.18 -8.62 6.45
CA HIS A 10 -0.28 -9.36 5.27
C HIS A 10 -1.81 -9.48 5.22
N GLU A 11 -2.43 -9.82 6.34
CA GLU A 11 -3.89 -9.92 6.43
C GLU A 11 -4.58 -8.59 6.17
N ILE A 12 -4.08 -7.52 6.78
CA ILE A 12 -4.66 -6.18 6.64
C ILE A 12 -4.49 -5.69 5.20
N LEU A 13 -3.31 -5.90 4.61
CA LEU A 13 -3.06 -5.56 3.21
C LEU A 13 -4.08 -6.23 2.30
N ASN A 14 -4.32 -7.53 2.51
CA ASN A 14 -5.30 -8.28 1.70
C ASN A 14 -6.72 -7.74 1.87
N ARG A 15 -7.07 -7.27 3.07
CA ARG A 15 -8.38 -6.65 3.31
C ARG A 15 -8.53 -5.34 2.54
N PHE A 16 -7.48 -4.50 2.52
CA PHE A 16 -7.51 -3.26 1.75
C PHE A 16 -7.62 -3.53 0.25
N ILE A 17 -6.84 -4.47 -0.26
CA ILE A 17 -6.88 -4.83 -1.68
C ILE A 17 -8.25 -5.43 -2.04
N GLY A 18 -8.79 -6.30 -1.17
CA GLY A 18 -10.12 -6.88 -1.36
C GLY A 18 -11.20 -5.81 -1.42
N LEU A 19 -11.17 -4.84 -0.51
CA LEU A 19 -12.11 -3.73 -0.52
C LEU A 19 -11.97 -2.88 -1.78
N ALA A 20 -10.74 -2.59 -2.19
CA ALA A 20 -10.50 -1.83 -3.42
C ALA A 20 -11.07 -2.55 -4.64
N ASN A 21 -10.90 -3.88 -4.70
CA ASN A 21 -11.46 -4.68 -5.80
C ASN A 21 -12.99 -4.67 -5.80
N ASP A 22 -13.61 -4.74 -4.61
CA ASP A 22 -15.07 -4.66 -4.49
C ASP A 22 -15.59 -3.30 -4.99
N ILE A 23 -14.92 -2.23 -4.62
CA ILE A 23 -15.27 -0.87 -5.05
C ILE A 23 -15.12 -0.74 -6.58
N LYS A 24 -14.07 -1.33 -7.13
CA LYS A 24 -13.87 -1.37 -8.58
C LYS A 24 -15.02 -2.09 -9.28
N ASP A 25 -15.46 -3.22 -8.72
CA ASP A 25 -16.60 -3.99 -9.27
C ASP A 25 -17.91 -3.22 -9.19
N GLU A 26 -18.03 -2.30 -8.25
CA GLU A 26 -19.17 -1.38 -8.15
C GLU A 26 -19.14 -0.29 -9.23
N GLY A 27 -18.05 -0.18 -9.97
CA GLY A 27 -17.95 0.74 -11.10
C GLY A 27 -16.98 1.90 -10.93
N ALA A 28 -16.31 2.03 -9.78
CA ALA A 28 -15.35 3.10 -9.58
C ALA A 28 -14.10 2.88 -10.44
N GLY A 29 -13.57 3.96 -11.01
CA GLY A 29 -12.35 3.89 -11.80
C GLY A 29 -11.13 3.62 -10.94
N THR A 30 -10.18 2.85 -11.47
CA THR A 30 -8.98 2.46 -10.72
C THR A 30 -8.13 3.66 -10.31
N HIS A 31 -8.10 4.72 -11.13
CA HIS A 31 -7.36 5.94 -10.80
C HIS A 31 -7.95 6.67 -9.59
N VAL A 32 -9.28 6.65 -9.45
CA VAL A 32 -9.96 7.27 -8.29
C VAL A 32 -9.69 6.44 -7.04
N ILE A 33 -9.75 5.12 -7.15
CA ILE A 33 -9.46 4.20 -6.03
C ILE A 33 -8.03 4.40 -5.56
N SER A 34 -7.07 4.46 -6.48
CA SER A 34 -5.66 4.66 -6.15
C SER A 34 -5.44 5.99 -5.44
N ALA A 35 -6.06 7.07 -5.93
CA ALA A 35 -5.95 8.38 -5.31
C ALA A 35 -6.53 8.38 -3.89
N ALA A 36 -7.68 7.74 -3.69
CA ALA A 36 -8.30 7.64 -2.38
C ALA A 36 -7.44 6.82 -1.40
N MET A 37 -6.85 5.73 -1.87
CA MET A 37 -5.93 4.92 -1.05
C MET A 37 -4.71 5.73 -0.62
N MET A 38 -4.18 6.53 -1.52
CA MET A 38 -3.03 7.39 -1.24
C MET A 38 -3.37 8.41 -0.15
N THR A 39 -4.52 9.06 -0.27
CA THR A 39 -4.97 10.03 0.74
C THR A 39 -5.22 9.35 2.08
N ALA A 40 -5.87 8.21 2.10
CA ALA A 40 -6.12 7.45 3.33
C ALA A 40 -4.80 7.05 3.99
N SER A 41 -3.83 6.61 3.21
CA SER A 41 -2.50 6.28 3.71
C SER A 41 -1.82 7.51 4.32
N ALA A 42 -1.93 8.67 3.67
CA ALA A 42 -1.34 9.91 4.17
C ALA A 42 -1.95 10.32 5.51
N VAL A 43 -3.27 10.16 5.67
CA VAL A 43 -3.97 10.43 6.93
C VAL A 43 -3.42 9.53 8.05
N TYR A 44 -3.32 8.24 7.81
CA TYR A 44 -2.81 7.30 8.81
C TYR A 44 -1.33 7.49 9.11
N ALA A 45 -0.53 7.80 8.12
CA ALA A 45 0.90 8.07 8.33
C ALA A 45 1.10 9.30 9.21
N THR A 46 0.28 10.34 8.99
CA THR A 46 0.30 11.54 9.84
C THR A 46 -0.10 11.19 11.26
N TYR A 47 -1.14 10.40 11.40
CA TYR A 47 -1.65 9.95 12.70
C TYR A 47 -0.57 9.22 13.51
N VAL A 48 0.11 8.27 12.88
CA VAL A 48 1.13 7.45 13.54
C VAL A 48 2.32 8.31 13.97
N ALA A 49 2.74 9.23 13.12
CA ALA A 49 3.95 10.03 13.34
C ALA A 49 3.71 11.24 14.26
N ALA A 50 2.52 11.85 14.22
CA ALA A 50 2.26 13.12 14.88
C ALA A 50 1.04 13.13 15.82
N GLY A 51 0.27 12.04 15.86
CA GLY A 51 -0.94 11.93 16.67
C GLY A 51 -2.14 12.62 16.05
N ASN A 52 -3.24 12.70 16.81
CA ASN A 52 -4.54 13.15 16.31
C ASN A 52 -4.57 14.58 15.78
N GLU A 53 -3.85 15.47 16.42
CA GLU A 53 -3.94 16.90 16.14
C GLU A 53 -2.65 17.49 15.59
N GLY A 54 -1.61 16.64 15.49
CA GLY A 54 -0.32 17.09 15.00
C GLY A 54 -0.22 17.03 13.48
N GLY A 55 0.64 17.87 12.93
CA GLY A 55 1.02 17.81 11.53
C GLY A 55 2.45 17.29 11.39
N LEU A 56 2.78 16.80 10.22
CA LEU A 56 4.13 16.35 9.95
C LEU A 56 5.07 17.50 9.66
N THR A 57 6.30 17.38 10.14
CA THR A 57 7.39 18.27 9.74
C THR A 57 7.84 17.88 8.33
N ARG A 58 8.63 18.74 7.70
CA ARG A 58 9.23 18.42 6.40
C ARG A 58 10.06 17.15 6.48
N SER A 59 10.86 17.01 7.53
CA SER A 59 11.66 15.80 7.77
C SER A 59 10.77 14.56 7.91
N GLY A 60 9.65 14.66 8.60
CA GLY A 60 8.69 13.57 8.74
C GLY A 60 8.06 13.18 7.40
N MET A 61 7.69 14.18 6.59
CA MET A 61 7.17 13.92 5.24
C MET A 61 8.19 13.23 4.36
N ASP A 62 9.46 13.65 4.43
CA ASP A 62 10.52 13.04 3.64
C ASP A 62 10.72 11.57 4.02
N LYS A 63 10.67 11.25 5.31
CA LYS A 63 10.79 9.86 5.78
C LYS A 63 9.65 8.98 5.28
N ILE A 64 8.43 9.49 5.34
CA ILE A 64 7.24 8.75 4.87
C ILE A 64 7.29 8.57 3.35
N THR A 65 7.70 9.60 2.63
CA THR A 65 7.85 9.54 1.18
C THR A 65 8.89 8.49 0.78
N ALA A 66 10.01 8.45 1.49
CA ALA A 66 11.06 7.45 1.25
C ALA A 66 10.54 6.04 1.52
N ALA A 67 9.78 5.85 2.60
CA ALA A 67 9.17 4.55 2.93
C ALA A 67 8.19 4.10 1.85
N TYR A 68 7.39 5.04 1.32
CA TYR A 68 6.46 4.73 0.22
C TYR A 68 7.21 4.33 -1.05
N ARG A 69 8.30 5.02 -1.36
CA ARG A 69 9.15 4.67 -2.50
C ARG A 69 9.68 3.26 -2.37
N ASP A 70 10.15 2.87 -1.17
CA ASP A 70 10.63 1.52 -0.91
C ASP A 70 9.54 0.49 -1.16
N GLN A 71 8.30 0.76 -0.74
CA GLN A 71 7.16 -0.12 -1.00
C GLN A 71 6.88 -0.24 -2.50
N LEU A 72 6.94 0.86 -3.23
CA LEU A 72 6.77 0.83 -4.69
C LEU A 72 7.84 -0.04 -5.35
N GLU A 73 9.09 0.09 -4.91
CA GLU A 73 10.19 -0.70 -5.44
C GLU A 73 9.99 -2.19 -5.18
N GLN A 74 9.55 -2.55 -3.97
CA GLN A 74 9.24 -3.95 -3.63
C GLN A 74 8.14 -4.50 -4.51
N VAL A 75 7.07 -3.74 -4.73
CA VAL A 75 5.96 -4.16 -5.60
C VAL A 75 6.45 -4.37 -7.03
N GLN A 76 7.29 -3.46 -7.55
CA GLN A 76 7.84 -3.61 -8.90
C GLN A 76 8.70 -4.87 -9.02
N SER A 77 9.52 -5.15 -8.00
CA SER A 77 10.35 -6.36 -7.98
C SER A 77 9.51 -7.63 -8.02
N LEU A 78 8.43 -7.66 -7.24
CA LEU A 78 7.52 -8.80 -7.21
C LEU A 78 6.80 -8.98 -8.56
N LYS A 79 6.34 -7.88 -9.16
CA LYS A 79 5.68 -7.91 -10.47
C LYS A 79 6.61 -8.39 -11.55
N LYS A 80 7.85 -7.91 -11.54
CA LYS A 80 8.87 -8.33 -12.51
C LYS A 80 9.16 -9.82 -12.40
N ALA A 81 9.37 -10.32 -11.20
CA ALA A 81 9.61 -11.75 -10.96
C ALA A 81 8.44 -12.61 -11.44
N ARG A 82 7.20 -12.16 -11.17
CA ARG A 82 5.99 -12.83 -11.61
C ARG A 82 5.90 -12.88 -13.14
N ASN A 83 6.20 -11.77 -13.80
CA ASN A 83 6.15 -11.67 -15.25
C ASN A 83 7.22 -12.55 -15.91
N GLU A 84 8.41 -12.61 -15.34
CA GLU A 84 9.49 -13.47 -15.81
C GLU A 84 9.10 -14.94 -15.70
N ARG A 85 8.50 -15.35 -14.59
CA ARG A 85 8.01 -16.73 -14.42
C ARG A 85 6.92 -17.06 -15.42
N ARG A 86 6.00 -16.13 -15.67
CA ARG A 86 4.92 -16.32 -16.64
C ARG A 86 5.49 -16.49 -18.07
N ALA A 87 6.48 -15.68 -18.43
CA ALA A 87 7.14 -15.79 -19.74
C ALA A 87 7.81 -17.13 -19.92
N LYS A 88 8.44 -17.68 -18.86
CA LYS A 88 9.07 -19.00 -18.92
C LYS A 88 8.07 -20.15 -19.02
N GLN A 89 6.84 -19.93 -18.58
CA GLN A 89 5.79 -20.96 -18.60
C GLN A 89 5.01 -21.00 -19.91
N THR A 90 5.28 -20.10 -20.83
CA THR A 90 4.52 -19.99 -22.08
C THR A 90 5.02 -20.92 -23.19
N PHE A 91 5.88 -21.83 -22.84
CA PHE A 91 6.39 -22.84 -23.81
C PHE A 91 6.05 -24.23 -23.31
#